data_ce004c964be72a23dc352a23e884d5e2
#
_entry.id   ce004c964be72a23dc352a23e884d5e2
#
_cell.length_a   1.000
_cell.length_b   1.000
_cell.length_c   1.000
_cell.angle_alpha   90.00
_cell.angle_beta   90.00
_cell.angle_gamma   90.00
#
_symmetry.space_group_name_H-M   'P 1'
#
loop_
_entity.id
_entity.type
_entity.pdbx_description
1 polymer ?
#
loop_
_entity_poly.entity_id
_entity_poly.type
_entity_poly.pdbx_seq_one_letter_code
_entity_poly.pdbx_strand_id
1 'polypeptide(L)'
;MRTKIIINNNRGEVQAFDGDVQVGQINFNKEQEVLSIEHTGVVEGFERKGIAGILVQAATDYAVHHDLKIKPICSYAQKWYKHNRQYKYILVEQE
;
A
#
# COMPACT_ATOMS: atom_id res chain seq x y z
N MET A 1 -5.76 -10.54 -10.83
CA MET A 1 -5.25 -10.53 -9.45
C MET A 1 -6.18 -9.73 -8.56
N ARG A 2 -6.51 -10.25 -7.40
CA ARG A 2 -7.49 -9.64 -6.52
C ARG A 2 -6.79 -9.06 -5.30
N THR A 3 -7.26 -7.91 -4.81
CA THR A 3 -6.74 -7.34 -3.57
C THR A 3 -7.84 -7.27 -2.53
N LYS A 4 -7.45 -7.29 -1.28
CA LYS A 4 -8.36 -7.20 -0.16
C LYS A 4 -7.72 -6.34 0.91
N ILE A 5 -8.51 -5.45 1.54
CA ILE A 5 -8.02 -4.60 2.62
C ILE A 5 -8.69 -5.02 3.91
N ILE A 6 -7.88 -5.25 4.93
CA ILE A 6 -8.35 -5.63 6.25
C ILE A 6 -7.84 -4.60 7.25
N ILE A 7 -8.74 -4.03 8.04
CA ILE A 7 -8.38 -3.07 9.07
C ILE A 7 -8.92 -3.58 10.40
N ASN A 8 -8.04 -3.58 11.40
CA ASN A 8 -8.40 -3.96 12.76
C ASN A 8 -7.83 -2.89 13.69
N ASN A 9 -8.71 -2.01 14.16
CA ASN A 9 -8.31 -0.82 14.91
C ASN A 9 -7.43 0.08 14.05
N ASN A 10 -6.19 0.35 14.50
CA ASN A 10 -5.29 1.25 13.78
C ASN A 10 -4.34 0.52 12.84
N ARG A 11 -4.40 -0.80 12.79
CA ARG A 11 -3.48 -1.58 11.95
C ARG A 11 -4.24 -2.28 10.85
N GLY A 12 -3.57 -2.43 9.72
CA GLY A 12 -4.23 -3.08 8.60
C GLY A 12 -3.26 -3.69 7.62
N GLU A 13 -3.84 -4.37 6.66
CA GLU A 13 -3.11 -5.01 5.57
C GLU A 13 -3.83 -4.80 4.26
N VAL A 14 -3.05 -4.66 3.20
CA VAL A 14 -3.55 -4.87 1.85
C VAL A 14 -3.00 -6.22 1.41
N GLN A 15 -3.86 -7.12 1.00
CA GLN A 15 -3.46 -8.46 0.58
C GLN A 15 -3.73 -8.63 -0.90
N ALA A 16 -2.80 -9.28 -1.61
CA ALA A 16 -2.96 -9.61 -3.01
C ALA A 16 -3.10 -11.12 -3.17
N PHE A 17 -4.03 -11.54 -4.01
CA PHE A 17 -4.34 -12.96 -4.23
C PHE A 17 -4.25 -13.30 -5.71
N ASP A 18 -3.64 -14.44 -5.99
CA ASP A 18 -3.69 -15.08 -7.29
C ASP A 18 -4.58 -16.30 -7.10
N GLY A 19 -5.83 -16.20 -7.56
CA GLY A 19 -6.82 -17.19 -7.20
C GLY A 19 -7.05 -17.17 -5.70
N ASP A 20 -6.87 -18.30 -5.04
CA ASP A 20 -7.04 -18.42 -3.60
C ASP A 20 -5.74 -18.33 -2.83
N VAL A 21 -4.63 -18.10 -3.52
CA VAL A 21 -3.31 -18.05 -2.90
C VAL A 21 -2.91 -16.60 -2.64
N GLN A 22 -2.57 -16.29 -1.39
CA GLN A 22 -2.06 -14.95 -1.08
C GLN A 22 -0.62 -14.85 -1.56
N VAL A 23 -0.34 -13.88 -2.40
CA VAL A 23 0.98 -13.73 -3.03
C VAL A 23 1.72 -12.48 -2.60
N GLY A 24 1.10 -11.64 -1.79
CA GLY A 24 1.79 -10.45 -1.28
C GLY A 24 0.92 -9.69 -0.30
N GLN A 25 1.57 -8.76 0.42
CA GLN A 25 0.84 -7.91 1.36
C GLN A 25 1.59 -6.63 1.66
N ILE A 26 0.83 -5.62 2.05
CA ILE A 26 1.33 -4.41 2.68
C ILE A 26 0.81 -4.41 4.11
N ASN A 27 1.68 -4.03 5.04
CA ASN A 27 1.25 -3.73 6.41
C ASN A 27 1.21 -2.22 6.56
N PHE A 28 0.14 -1.71 7.13
CA PHE A 28 0.01 -0.28 7.34
C PHE A 28 -0.55 0.02 8.72
N ASN A 29 -0.34 1.26 9.14
CA ASN A 29 -0.92 1.80 10.35
C ASN A 29 -1.76 3.00 9.95
N LYS A 30 -2.98 3.08 10.48
CA LYS A 30 -3.85 4.21 10.21
C LYS A 30 -4.06 4.96 11.51
N GLU A 31 -3.63 6.20 11.55
CA GLU A 31 -3.85 7.07 12.69
C GLU A 31 -4.49 8.36 12.20
N GLN A 32 -5.67 8.66 12.75
CA GLN A 32 -6.41 9.82 12.31
C GLN A 32 -6.62 9.74 10.80
N GLU A 33 -6.10 10.69 10.05
CA GLU A 33 -6.30 10.76 8.61
C GLU A 33 -5.04 10.38 7.82
N VAL A 34 -4.09 9.67 8.46
CA VAL A 34 -2.84 9.28 7.84
C VAL A 34 -2.72 7.76 7.82
N LEU A 35 -2.46 7.22 6.63
CA LEU A 35 -2.19 5.81 6.43
C LEU A 35 -0.69 5.67 6.17
N SER A 36 0.02 5.02 7.09
CA SER A 36 1.46 4.83 6.99
C SER A 36 1.75 3.45 6.43
N ILE A 37 2.37 3.39 5.26
CA ILE A 37 2.75 2.12 4.63
C ILE A 37 4.09 1.69 5.23
N GLU A 38 4.07 0.66 6.07
CA GLU A 38 5.24 0.27 6.84
C GLU A 38 6.07 -0.82 6.19
N HIS A 39 5.42 -1.77 5.54
CA HIS A 39 6.12 -2.91 4.97
C HIS A 39 5.37 -3.41 3.75
N THR A 40 6.13 -3.79 2.73
CA THR A 40 5.59 -4.39 1.52
C THR A 40 6.34 -5.70 1.28
N GLY A 41 5.62 -6.80 1.14
CA GLY A 41 6.22 -8.10 0.90
C GLY A 41 5.52 -8.86 -0.21
N VAL A 42 6.30 -9.62 -0.98
CA VAL A 42 5.80 -10.49 -2.02
C VAL A 42 6.33 -11.88 -1.76
N VAL A 43 5.48 -12.88 -1.90
CA VAL A 43 5.84 -14.28 -1.66
C VAL A 43 6.93 -14.70 -2.64
N GLU A 44 7.90 -15.48 -2.14
CA GLU A 44 8.98 -15.99 -2.97
C GLU A 44 8.42 -16.74 -4.17
N GLY A 45 9.00 -16.47 -5.33
CA GLY A 45 8.53 -17.05 -6.58
C GLY A 45 7.56 -16.16 -7.33
N PHE A 46 7.02 -15.13 -6.68
CA PHE A 46 6.07 -14.20 -7.30
C PHE A 46 6.67 -12.82 -7.51
N GLU A 47 7.95 -12.65 -7.25
CA GLU A 47 8.61 -11.37 -7.50
C GLU A 47 8.63 -11.05 -8.99
N ARG A 48 8.79 -9.77 -9.31
CA ARG A 48 8.89 -9.27 -10.68
C ARG A 48 7.62 -9.47 -11.52
N LYS A 49 6.49 -9.67 -10.85
CA LYS A 49 5.20 -9.77 -11.52
C LYS A 49 4.34 -8.54 -11.30
N GLY A 50 4.93 -7.48 -10.75
CA GLY A 50 4.21 -6.24 -10.51
C GLY A 50 3.29 -6.26 -9.30
N ILE A 51 3.39 -7.28 -8.45
CA ILE A 51 2.47 -7.45 -7.32
C ILE A 51 2.65 -6.33 -6.30
N ALA A 52 3.90 -5.95 -6.00
CA ALA A 52 4.14 -4.86 -5.04
C ALA A 52 3.49 -3.56 -5.51
N GLY A 53 3.58 -3.27 -6.80
CA GLY A 53 2.93 -2.09 -7.36
C GLY A 53 1.41 -2.15 -7.26
N ILE A 54 0.84 -3.33 -7.49
CA ILE A 54 -0.60 -3.52 -7.35
C ILE A 54 -1.03 -3.27 -5.90
N LEU A 55 -0.23 -3.71 -4.93
CA LEU A 55 -0.52 -3.49 -3.52
C LEU A 55 -0.48 -2.01 -3.16
N VAL A 56 0.55 -1.29 -3.59
CA VAL A 56 0.65 0.15 -3.30
C VAL A 56 -0.47 0.90 -3.99
N GLN A 57 -0.82 0.51 -5.23
CA GLN A 57 -1.94 1.13 -5.93
C GLN A 57 -3.24 0.94 -5.16
N ALA A 58 -3.48 -0.27 -4.63
CA ALA A 58 -4.69 -0.53 -3.86
C ALA A 58 -4.75 0.30 -2.59
N ALA A 59 -3.62 0.44 -1.89
CA ALA A 59 -3.56 1.30 -0.70
C ALA A 59 -3.82 2.75 -1.07
N THR A 60 -3.29 3.19 -2.21
CA THR A 60 -3.47 4.54 -2.70
C THR A 60 -4.94 4.82 -3.02
N ASP A 61 -5.57 3.90 -3.74
CA ASP A 61 -6.98 4.04 -4.09
C ASP A 61 -7.86 4.10 -2.83
N TYR A 62 -7.54 3.28 -1.85
CA TYR A 62 -8.25 3.31 -0.57
C TYR A 62 -8.09 4.67 0.11
N ALA A 63 -6.87 5.20 0.14
CA ALA A 63 -6.62 6.48 0.77
C ALA A 63 -7.35 7.62 0.06
N VAL A 64 -7.34 7.62 -1.27
CA VAL A 64 -8.06 8.63 -2.05
C VAL A 64 -9.55 8.56 -1.75
N HIS A 65 -10.10 7.35 -1.74
CA HIS A 65 -11.54 7.16 -1.53
C HIS A 65 -11.99 7.59 -0.14
N HIS A 66 -11.12 7.47 0.86
CA HIS A 66 -11.45 7.78 2.25
C HIS A 66 -10.83 9.09 2.74
N ASP A 67 -10.33 9.92 1.84
CA ASP A 67 -9.72 11.22 2.17
C ASP A 67 -8.57 11.10 3.17
N LEU A 68 -7.75 10.09 3.01
CA LEU A 68 -6.58 9.89 3.86
C LEU A 68 -5.33 10.39 3.16
N LYS A 69 -4.35 10.78 3.96
CA LYS A 69 -3.00 11.06 3.45
C LYS A 69 -2.17 9.79 3.58
N ILE A 70 -1.14 9.68 2.76
CA ILE A 70 -0.24 8.54 2.77
C ILE A 70 1.12 8.97 3.30
N LYS A 71 1.66 8.19 4.23
CA LYS A 71 3.05 8.34 4.68
C LYS A 71 3.81 7.09 4.24
N PRO A 72 4.62 7.17 3.18
CA PRO A 72 5.35 5.99 2.72
C PRO A 72 6.60 5.81 3.56
N ILE A 73 6.58 4.82 4.45
CA ILE A 73 7.71 4.53 5.33
C ILE A 73 8.65 3.52 4.68
N CYS A 74 8.10 2.46 4.06
CA CYS A 74 8.96 1.47 3.43
C CYS A 74 9.57 2.02 2.15
N SER A 75 10.78 1.56 1.85
CA SER A 75 11.54 2.07 0.70
C SER A 75 10.85 1.81 -0.63
N TYR A 76 10.15 0.69 -0.76
CA TYR A 76 9.45 0.39 -2.00
C TYR A 76 8.33 1.41 -2.25
N ALA A 77 7.55 1.72 -1.23
CA ALA A 77 6.46 2.68 -1.37
C ALA A 77 7.01 4.07 -1.73
N GLN A 78 8.11 4.47 -1.08
CA GLN A 78 8.74 5.75 -1.40
C GLN A 78 9.13 5.82 -2.87
N LYS A 79 9.74 4.76 -3.37
CA LYS A 79 10.15 4.69 -4.76
C LYS A 79 8.95 4.69 -5.70
N TRP A 80 7.90 3.97 -5.33
CA TRP A 80 6.70 3.89 -6.16
C TRP A 80 6.09 5.27 -6.36
N TYR A 81 5.99 6.06 -5.28
CA TYR A 81 5.41 7.41 -5.37
C TYR A 81 6.31 8.38 -6.15
N LYS A 82 7.60 8.15 -6.18
CA LYS A 82 8.49 8.95 -7.02
C LYS A 82 8.21 8.74 -8.51
N HIS A 83 7.73 7.55 -8.87
CA HIS A 83 7.40 7.21 -10.25
C HIS A 83 5.92 7.41 -10.57
N ASN A 84 5.12 7.77 -9.58
CA ASN A 84 3.68 7.98 -9.75
C ASN A 84 3.28 9.32 -9.14
N ARG A 85 3.79 10.38 -9.73
CA ARG A 85 3.70 11.72 -9.16
C ARG A 85 2.30 12.32 -9.18
N GLN A 86 1.38 11.71 -9.91
CA GLN A 86 -0.01 12.14 -9.90
C GLN A 86 -0.64 12.02 -8.52
N TYR A 87 -0.03 11.22 -7.63
CA TYR A 87 -0.53 11.04 -6.27
C TYR A 87 0.20 11.89 -5.23
N LYS A 88 1.05 12.82 -5.69
CA LYS A 88 1.80 13.66 -4.74
C LYS A 88 0.88 14.39 -3.76
N TYR A 89 -0.30 14.75 -4.22
CA TYR A 89 -1.23 15.55 -3.40
C TYR A 89 -1.73 14.81 -2.15
N ILE A 90 -1.66 13.48 -2.12
CA ILE A 90 -2.11 12.74 -0.93
C ILE A 90 -0.95 12.39 0.01
N LEU A 91 0.28 12.68 -0.36
CA LEU A 91 1.41 12.36 0.50
C LEU A 91 1.51 13.36 1.64
N VAL A 92 1.87 12.86 2.82
CA VAL A 92 2.14 13.72 3.97
C VAL A 92 3.37 14.56 3.63
N GLU A 93 3.26 15.87 3.89
CA GLU A 93 4.40 16.74 3.66
C GLU A 93 5.52 16.40 4.62
N GLN A 94 6.74 16.38 4.10
CA GLN A 94 7.92 16.16 4.92
C GLN A 94 8.63 17.47 5.10
N GLU A 95 9.00 17.74 6.35
CA GLU A 95 9.74 18.94 6.70
C GLU A 95 11.21 18.76 6.48
#